data_cf6be6ada059856b8edab0e30d08775b
#
_entry.id   cf6be6ada059856b8edab0e30d08775b
#
_cell.length_a   1.000
_cell.length_b   1.000
_cell.length_c   1.000
_cell.angle_alpha   90.00
_cell.angle_beta   90.00
_cell.angle_gamma   90.00
#
_symmetry.space_group_name_H-M   'P 1'
#
loop_
_entity.id
_entity.type
_entity.pdbx_description
1 polymer ?
#
loop_
_entity_poly.entity_id
_entity_poly.type
_entity_poly.pdbx_seq_one_letter_code
_entity_poly.pdbx_strand_id
1 'polypeptide(L)'
;GSYVNLYPELLAAYEAGQAPKPNIHGNTRCQNIVRYEMFKKLGYFVTESSEHFAEYTPWFIKPGREDLIERYKVPLDEYPKRCVEQLANWHKELEEYKNASRIDIKPSREYASTIMNAIWTGEPSVIYGNVRNDGLIDNLPQGCCVEVACLVDANGIQPTKVGTLPSHLAALMQTNINVQT
;
A
#
# COMPACT_ATOMS: atom_id res chain seq x y z
N GLY A 1 2.75 9.04 -21.15
CA GLY A 1 1.37 9.06 -20.70
C GLY A 1 0.95 10.44 -20.25
N SER A 2 -0.29 10.82 -20.50
CA SER A 2 -0.85 12.06 -19.97
C SER A 2 -1.11 11.90 -18.46
N TYR A 3 -0.71 12.86 -17.67
CA TYR A 3 -1.05 12.92 -16.27
C TYR A 3 -2.50 13.41 -16.15
N VAL A 4 -3.41 12.51 -15.82
CA VAL A 4 -4.82 12.82 -15.60
C VAL A 4 -5.15 12.54 -14.13
N ASN A 5 -5.82 13.50 -13.48
CA ASN A 5 -6.35 13.27 -12.15
C ASN A 5 -7.64 12.44 -12.26
N LEU A 6 -7.56 11.17 -11.91
CA LEU A 6 -8.69 10.23 -11.93
C LEU A 6 -9.52 10.21 -10.63
N TYR A 7 -9.21 11.04 -9.66
CA TYR A 7 -9.93 11.06 -8.38
C TYR A 7 -11.42 11.38 -8.52
N PRO A 8 -11.83 12.36 -9.35
CA PRO A 8 -13.26 12.65 -9.54
C PRO A 8 -14.04 11.46 -10.10
N GLU A 9 -13.48 10.77 -11.11
CA GLU A 9 -14.12 9.60 -11.73
C GLU A 9 -14.16 8.41 -10.75
N LEU A 10 -13.08 8.19 -9.99
CA LEU A 10 -13.02 7.13 -8.99
C LEU A 10 -14.06 7.36 -7.89
N LEU A 11 -14.21 8.60 -7.42
CA LEU A 11 -15.20 8.95 -6.41
C LEU A 11 -16.63 8.78 -6.94
N ALA A 12 -16.91 9.25 -8.14
CA ALA A 12 -18.21 9.10 -8.79
C ALA A 12 -18.56 7.61 -8.99
N ALA A 13 -17.61 6.79 -9.43
CA ALA A 13 -17.79 5.35 -9.58
C ALA A 13 -18.10 4.67 -8.23
N TYR A 14 -17.45 5.10 -7.16
CA TYR A 14 -17.74 4.58 -5.82
C TYR A 14 -19.15 4.95 -5.36
N GLU A 15 -19.56 6.21 -5.53
CA GLU A 15 -20.90 6.69 -5.16
C GLU A 15 -22.01 6.03 -5.95
N ALA A 16 -21.73 5.67 -7.21
CA ALA A 16 -22.64 4.90 -8.06
C ALA A 16 -22.63 3.39 -7.77
N GLY A 17 -21.83 2.91 -6.82
CA GLY A 17 -21.69 1.47 -6.52
C GLY A 17 -20.92 0.68 -7.59
N GLN A 18 -20.21 1.37 -8.48
CA GLN A 18 -19.46 0.81 -9.61
C GLN A 18 -17.94 0.83 -9.37
N ALA A 19 -17.50 1.19 -8.19
CA ALA A 19 -16.08 1.26 -7.88
C ALA A 19 -15.37 -0.08 -8.14
N PRO A 20 -14.15 -0.04 -8.68
CA PRO A 20 -13.37 -1.24 -8.90
C PRO A 20 -13.20 -2.02 -7.61
N LYS A 21 -13.55 -3.31 -7.64
CA LYS A 21 -13.21 -4.22 -6.53
C LYS A 21 -11.70 -4.46 -6.56
N PRO A 22 -11.05 -4.55 -5.39
CA PRO A 22 -9.63 -4.84 -5.37
C PRO A 22 -9.36 -6.18 -6.03
N ASN A 23 -8.41 -6.18 -6.95
CA ASN A 23 -7.91 -7.40 -7.56
C ASN A 23 -6.85 -8.00 -6.62
N ILE A 24 -7.29 -8.47 -5.46
CA ILE A 24 -6.40 -8.94 -4.40
C ILE A 24 -6.35 -10.45 -4.45
N HIS A 25 -5.15 -10.98 -4.57
CA HIS A 25 -4.84 -12.34 -4.21
C HIS A 25 -4.91 -12.44 -2.67
N GLY A 26 -6.03 -12.88 -2.16
CA GLY A 26 -6.29 -13.01 -0.75
C GLY A 26 -7.70 -12.56 -0.40
N ASN A 27 -8.26 -13.20 0.60
CA ASN A 27 -9.64 -13.00 1.04
C ASN A 27 -9.71 -11.79 2.01
N THR A 28 -9.40 -10.60 1.52
CA THR A 28 -9.49 -9.40 2.35
C THR A 28 -10.94 -8.98 2.51
N ARG A 29 -11.50 -9.21 3.69
CA ARG A 29 -12.89 -8.88 4.03
C ARG A 29 -13.18 -7.39 3.89
N CYS A 30 -12.21 -6.56 4.20
CA CYS A 30 -12.33 -5.09 4.11
C CYS A 30 -12.47 -4.57 2.68
N GLN A 31 -12.00 -5.30 1.68
CA GLN A 31 -11.95 -4.79 0.31
C GLN A 31 -11.37 -3.36 0.27
N ASN A 32 -12.09 -2.39 -0.33
CA ASN A 32 -11.69 -0.99 -0.33
C ASN A 32 -12.61 -0.09 0.52
N ILE A 33 -13.42 -0.66 1.42
CA ILE A 33 -14.48 0.08 2.12
C ILE A 33 -13.89 1.24 2.94
N VAL A 34 -12.85 0.97 3.73
CA VAL A 34 -12.17 1.98 4.53
C VAL A 34 -11.50 3.05 3.65
N ARG A 35 -10.85 2.62 2.57
CA ARG A 35 -10.15 3.52 1.63
C ARG A 35 -11.11 4.53 0.98
N TYR A 36 -12.27 4.08 0.52
CA TYR A 36 -13.28 4.96 -0.06
C TYR A 36 -13.94 5.87 0.98
N GLU A 37 -14.22 5.35 2.17
CA GLU A 37 -14.75 6.19 3.26
C GLU A 37 -13.77 7.34 3.58
N MET A 38 -12.49 7.04 3.66
CA MET A 38 -11.47 8.04 3.91
C MET A 38 -11.22 8.96 2.71
N PHE A 39 -11.33 8.44 1.49
CA PHE A 39 -11.26 9.29 0.29
C PHE A 39 -12.32 10.40 0.32
N LYS A 40 -13.56 10.08 0.68
CA LYS A 40 -14.65 11.08 0.83
C LYS A 40 -14.32 12.13 1.89
N LYS A 41 -13.62 11.76 2.95
CA LYS A 41 -13.32 12.65 4.08
C LYS A 41 -12.05 13.47 3.86
N LEU A 42 -11.03 12.86 3.29
CA LEU A 42 -9.71 13.48 3.13
C LEU A 42 -9.52 14.17 1.78
N GLY A 43 -10.33 13.82 0.77
CA GLY A 43 -10.16 14.29 -0.60
C GLY A 43 -9.02 13.61 -1.37
N TYR A 44 -8.36 12.64 -0.74
CA TYR A 44 -7.23 11.89 -1.30
C TYR A 44 -7.43 10.40 -1.09
N PHE A 45 -7.13 9.61 -2.11
CA PHE A 45 -7.30 8.16 -2.03
C PHE A 45 -6.12 7.55 -1.26
N VAL A 46 -6.46 6.73 -0.25
CA VAL A 46 -5.46 6.06 0.57
C VAL A 46 -4.77 4.95 -0.24
N THR A 47 -3.44 4.96 -0.30
CA THR A 47 -2.64 3.94 -1.01
C THR A 47 -2.51 2.65 -0.22
N GLU A 48 -2.50 2.72 1.11
CA GLU A 48 -2.46 1.56 1.99
C GLU A 48 -3.77 0.75 1.93
N SER A 49 -3.73 -0.53 2.26
CA SER A 49 -4.92 -1.38 2.31
C SER A 49 -5.95 -0.86 3.34
N SER A 50 -7.21 -1.24 3.17
CA SER A 50 -8.26 -0.90 4.14
C SER A 50 -7.96 -1.44 5.53
N GLU A 51 -7.38 -2.63 5.61
CA GLU A 51 -7.00 -3.29 6.85
C GLU A 51 -5.96 -2.49 7.62
N HIS A 52 -4.82 -2.24 6.99
CA HIS A 52 -3.73 -1.52 7.62
C HIS A 52 -4.08 -0.07 7.91
N PHE A 53 -4.83 0.59 7.04
CA PHE A 53 -5.29 1.94 7.37
C PHE A 53 -6.22 1.96 8.60
N ALA A 54 -7.05 0.93 8.77
CA ALA A 54 -7.89 0.80 9.96
C ALA A 54 -7.06 0.54 11.23
N GLU A 55 -5.94 -0.17 11.12
CA GLU A 55 -5.00 -0.44 12.22
C GLU A 55 -4.19 0.80 12.61
N TYR A 56 -3.76 1.59 11.62
CA TYR A 56 -2.91 2.77 11.85
C TYR A 56 -3.67 4.02 12.31
N THR A 57 -5.00 3.97 12.35
CA THR A 57 -5.83 5.12 12.71
C THR A 57 -6.82 4.78 13.81
N PRO A 58 -7.15 5.72 14.71
CA PRO A 58 -8.02 5.44 15.87
C PRO A 58 -9.52 5.44 15.53
N TRP A 59 -9.90 5.35 14.26
CA TRP A 59 -11.28 5.61 13.86
C TRP A 59 -12.12 4.36 13.67
N PHE A 60 -11.51 3.23 13.33
CA PHE A 60 -12.21 2.02 12.90
C PHE A 60 -12.20 0.90 13.94
N ILE A 61 -11.09 0.75 14.66
CA ILE A 61 -10.93 -0.24 15.72
C ILE A 61 -10.96 0.48 17.06
N LYS A 62 -12.10 0.43 17.74
CA LYS A 62 -12.31 1.11 19.00
C LYS A 62 -12.88 0.16 20.05
N PRO A 63 -12.43 0.21 21.32
CA PRO A 63 -13.04 -0.55 22.40
C PRO A 63 -14.55 -0.24 22.51
N GLY A 64 -15.38 -1.28 22.59
CA GLY A 64 -16.83 -1.15 22.71
C GLY A 64 -17.54 -0.66 21.45
N ARG A 65 -16.89 -0.71 20.27
CA ARG A 65 -17.46 -0.32 18.99
C ARG A 65 -17.28 -1.41 17.94
N GLU A 66 -17.72 -2.60 18.30
CA GLU A 66 -17.72 -3.77 17.43
C GLU A 66 -18.58 -3.55 16.17
N ASP A 67 -19.57 -2.66 16.26
CA ASP A 67 -20.38 -2.19 15.13
C ASP A 67 -19.54 -1.59 13.99
N LEU A 68 -18.44 -0.90 14.31
CA LEU A 68 -17.53 -0.35 13.31
C LEU A 68 -16.71 -1.45 12.63
N ILE A 69 -16.26 -2.44 13.39
CA ILE A 69 -15.50 -3.58 12.86
C ILE A 69 -16.37 -4.36 11.88
N GLU A 70 -17.64 -4.61 12.23
CA GLU A 70 -18.59 -5.27 11.36
C GLU A 70 -18.93 -4.42 10.12
N ARG A 71 -19.24 -3.14 10.32
CA ARG A 71 -19.60 -2.19 9.24
C ARG A 71 -18.52 -2.08 8.19
N TYR A 72 -17.27 -1.93 8.61
CA TYR A 72 -16.12 -1.77 7.72
C TYR A 72 -15.43 -3.10 7.38
N LYS A 73 -15.96 -4.22 7.89
CA LYS A 73 -15.45 -5.58 7.68
C LYS A 73 -13.96 -5.69 7.98
N VAL A 74 -13.52 -5.02 9.05
CA VAL A 74 -12.12 -5.03 9.46
C VAL A 74 -11.75 -6.42 9.95
N PRO A 75 -10.78 -7.11 9.32
CA PRO A 75 -10.37 -8.42 9.78
C PRO A 75 -9.54 -8.27 11.06
N LEU A 76 -9.93 -8.99 12.10
CA LEU A 76 -9.12 -9.12 13.32
C LEU A 76 -8.29 -10.40 13.24
N ASP A 77 -7.08 -10.35 13.76
CA ASP A 77 -6.14 -11.49 13.78
C ASP A 77 -5.83 -12.07 12.39
N GLU A 78 -5.79 -11.22 11.37
CA GLU A 78 -5.54 -11.63 9.99
C GLU A 78 -4.16 -12.26 9.81
N TYR A 79 -3.13 -11.68 10.41
CA TYR A 79 -1.76 -12.19 10.30
C TYR A 79 -1.59 -13.59 10.92
N PRO A 80 -2.03 -13.85 12.18
CA PRO A 80 -2.03 -15.20 12.73
C PRO A 80 -2.78 -16.22 11.87
N LYS A 81 -3.93 -15.83 11.33
CA LYS A 81 -4.71 -16.70 10.43
C LYS A 81 -3.95 -17.02 9.15
N ARG A 82 -3.36 -16.03 8.51
CA ARG A 82 -2.51 -16.23 7.32
C ARG A 82 -1.32 -17.13 7.60
N CYS A 83 -0.67 -16.99 8.74
CA CYS A 83 0.43 -17.87 9.13
C CYS A 83 -0.02 -19.33 9.22
N VAL A 84 -1.16 -19.60 9.84
CA VAL A 84 -1.71 -20.96 9.95
C VAL A 84 -2.04 -21.53 8.58
N GLU A 85 -2.72 -20.76 7.74
CA GLU A 85 -3.06 -21.17 6.36
C GLU A 85 -1.81 -21.41 5.51
N GLN A 86 -0.81 -20.55 5.61
CA GLN A 86 0.44 -20.69 4.87
C GLN A 86 1.21 -21.95 5.28
N LEU A 87 1.29 -22.23 6.59
CA LEU A 87 1.90 -23.46 7.06
C LEU A 87 1.17 -24.71 6.59
N ALA A 88 -0.17 -24.69 6.59
CA ALA A 88 -0.98 -25.79 6.09
C ALA A 88 -0.79 -26.02 4.57
N ASN A 89 -0.70 -24.92 3.81
CA ASN A 89 -0.55 -24.99 2.35
C ASN A 89 0.90 -25.34 1.93
N TRP A 90 1.90 -25.01 2.75
CA TRP A 90 3.31 -25.23 2.43
C TRP A 90 3.64 -26.67 2.03
N HIS A 91 3.15 -27.63 2.80
CA HIS A 91 3.40 -29.06 2.52
C HIS A 91 2.79 -29.50 1.20
N LYS A 92 1.59 -29.00 0.89
CA LYS A 92 0.91 -29.28 -0.37
C LYS A 92 1.69 -28.69 -1.55
N GLU A 93 2.06 -27.43 -1.47
CA GLU A 93 2.84 -26.75 -2.50
C GLU A 93 4.20 -27.43 -2.72
N LEU A 94 4.87 -27.85 -1.64
CA LEU A 94 6.13 -28.56 -1.72
C LEU A 94 5.99 -29.88 -2.49
N GLU A 95 4.94 -30.65 -2.25
CA GLU A 95 4.69 -31.91 -2.98
C GLU A 95 4.29 -31.63 -4.44
N GLU A 96 3.53 -30.57 -4.70
CA GLU A 96 3.22 -30.13 -6.06
C GLU A 96 4.50 -29.79 -6.83
N TYR A 97 5.43 -29.02 -6.24
CA TYR A 97 6.73 -28.70 -6.86
C TYR A 97 7.63 -29.93 -7.09
N LYS A 98 7.68 -30.84 -6.12
CA LYS A 98 8.47 -32.09 -6.27
C LYS A 98 7.97 -32.97 -7.41
N ASN A 99 6.66 -32.99 -7.64
CA ASN A 99 6.04 -33.84 -8.65
C ASN A 99 5.81 -33.11 -9.99
N ALA A 100 6.10 -31.84 -10.08
CA ALA A 100 5.93 -31.07 -11.30
C ALA A 100 6.99 -31.43 -12.33
N SER A 101 6.58 -31.82 -13.52
CA SER A 101 7.50 -32.06 -14.64
C SER A 101 8.05 -30.73 -15.21
N ARG A 102 7.38 -29.64 -14.96
CA ARG A 102 7.76 -28.29 -15.36
C ARG A 102 7.20 -27.27 -14.36
N ILE A 103 7.99 -26.28 -14.00
CA ILE A 103 7.56 -25.13 -13.19
C ILE A 103 7.38 -23.94 -14.13
N ASP A 104 6.17 -23.41 -14.20
CA ASP A 104 5.88 -22.19 -14.95
C ASP A 104 6.33 -20.97 -14.14
N ILE A 105 7.43 -20.35 -14.58
CA ILE A 105 7.94 -19.12 -13.96
C ILE A 105 7.12 -17.94 -14.49
N LYS A 106 6.40 -17.30 -13.61
CA LYS A 106 5.66 -16.06 -13.91
C LYS A 106 6.33 -14.88 -13.20
N PRO A 107 6.54 -13.74 -13.91
CA PRO A 107 7.00 -12.53 -13.24
C PRO A 107 6.05 -12.13 -12.13
N SER A 108 6.60 -11.85 -10.95
CA SER A 108 5.83 -11.24 -9.86
C SER A 108 5.64 -9.74 -10.11
N ARG A 109 4.83 -9.08 -9.25
CA ARG A 109 4.69 -7.62 -9.27
C ARG A 109 5.76 -6.93 -8.43
N GLU A 110 6.61 -7.70 -7.79
CA GLU A 110 7.72 -7.17 -7.00
C GLU A 110 8.75 -6.49 -7.91
N TYR A 111 9.23 -5.33 -7.51
CA TYR A 111 10.06 -4.47 -8.36
C TYR A 111 11.56 -4.55 -8.07
N ALA A 112 12.01 -5.47 -7.21
CA ALA A 112 13.44 -5.65 -6.93
C ALA A 112 14.25 -5.95 -8.20
N SER A 113 13.75 -6.82 -9.07
CA SER A 113 14.39 -7.12 -10.36
C SER A 113 14.43 -5.91 -11.29
N THR A 114 13.40 -5.05 -11.25
CA THR A 114 13.35 -3.80 -12.00
C THR A 114 14.43 -2.83 -11.54
N ILE A 115 14.62 -2.68 -10.22
CA ILE A 115 15.70 -1.87 -9.64
C ILE A 115 17.07 -2.39 -10.09
N MET A 116 17.32 -3.69 -9.96
CA MET A 116 18.58 -4.28 -10.36
C MET A 116 18.87 -4.09 -11.85
N ASN A 117 17.85 -4.30 -12.70
CA ASN A 117 17.99 -4.10 -14.14
C ASN A 117 18.28 -2.64 -14.48
N ALA A 118 17.55 -1.70 -13.89
CA ALA A 118 17.75 -0.28 -14.16
C ALA A 118 19.15 0.22 -13.76
N ILE A 119 19.66 -0.24 -12.61
CA ILE A 119 21.04 0.10 -12.18
C ILE A 119 22.07 -0.55 -13.12
N TRP A 120 21.86 -1.79 -13.50
CA TRP A 120 22.83 -2.52 -14.33
C TRP A 120 22.88 -2.07 -15.77
N THR A 121 21.75 -1.80 -16.38
CA THR A 121 21.65 -1.44 -17.81
C THR A 121 21.67 0.06 -18.05
N GLY A 122 21.34 0.87 -17.03
CA GLY A 122 21.11 2.31 -17.17
C GLY A 122 19.74 2.66 -17.76
N GLU A 123 18.89 1.67 -18.06
CA GLU A 123 17.52 1.91 -18.53
C GLU A 123 16.65 2.46 -17.40
N PRO A 124 16.13 3.70 -17.52
CA PRO A 124 15.46 4.35 -16.40
C PRO A 124 14.14 3.65 -16.03
N SER A 125 13.91 3.53 -14.74
CA SER A 125 12.65 3.01 -14.20
C SER A 125 12.17 3.89 -13.04
N VAL A 126 10.88 3.87 -12.76
CA VAL A 126 10.29 4.59 -11.62
C VAL A 126 9.68 3.58 -10.66
N ILE A 127 10.05 3.70 -9.40
CA ILE A 127 9.47 2.94 -8.30
C ILE A 127 8.95 3.91 -7.22
N TYR A 128 8.13 3.40 -6.30
CA TYR A 128 7.81 4.09 -5.06
C TYR A 128 8.61 3.42 -3.94
N GLY A 129 9.49 4.18 -3.31
CA GLY A 129 10.44 3.64 -2.35
C GLY A 129 10.41 4.35 -1.01
N ASN A 130 10.65 3.58 0.05
CA ASN A 130 10.83 4.11 1.40
C ASN A 130 12.26 4.66 1.53
N VAL A 131 12.35 5.96 1.72
CA VAL A 131 13.61 6.69 1.79
C VAL A 131 13.59 7.71 2.93
N ARG A 132 14.78 8.17 3.30
CA ARG A 132 14.93 9.24 4.29
C ARG A 132 14.38 10.57 3.73
N ASN A 133 13.63 11.29 4.55
CA ASN A 133 13.15 12.64 4.20
C ASN A 133 14.29 13.67 4.36
N ASP A 134 15.05 13.83 3.31
CA ASP A 134 16.09 14.87 3.23
C ASP A 134 15.61 16.00 2.30
N GLY A 135 14.59 16.74 2.76
CA GLY A 135 13.98 17.85 2.01
C GLY A 135 13.00 17.40 0.91
N LEU A 136 12.55 16.15 0.93
CA LEU A 136 11.61 15.61 -0.06
C LEU A 136 10.18 16.06 0.20
N ILE A 137 9.76 16.02 1.47
CA ILE A 137 8.46 16.51 1.95
C ILE A 137 8.72 17.59 2.98
N ASP A 138 8.33 18.82 2.63
CA ASP A 138 8.74 20.02 3.37
C ASP A 138 8.13 20.10 4.77
N ASN A 139 6.90 19.63 4.96
CA ASN A 139 6.14 19.72 6.21
C ASN A 139 6.01 18.39 6.98
N LEU A 140 6.95 17.47 6.74
CA LEU A 140 7.19 16.32 7.60
C LEU A 140 8.59 16.43 8.23
N PRO A 141 8.84 15.81 9.39
CA PRO A 141 10.15 15.84 10.04
C PRO A 141 11.28 15.41 9.12
N GLN A 142 12.38 16.16 9.16
CA GLN A 142 13.58 15.75 8.43
C GLN A 142 14.17 14.49 9.06
N GLY A 143 14.63 13.57 8.22
CA GLY A 143 15.19 12.29 8.65
C GLY A 143 14.19 11.19 8.92
N CYS A 144 12.87 11.45 8.94
CA CYS A 144 11.87 10.38 9.01
C CYS A 144 11.84 9.56 7.72
N CYS A 145 11.27 8.36 7.77
CA CYS A 145 11.03 7.53 6.60
C CYS A 145 9.80 8.04 5.84
N VAL A 146 9.93 8.24 4.53
CA VAL A 146 8.83 8.64 3.63
C VAL A 146 8.84 7.78 2.38
N GLU A 147 7.65 7.48 1.84
CA GLU A 147 7.51 6.83 0.55
C GLU A 147 7.28 7.88 -0.54
N VAL A 148 8.19 7.92 -1.50
CA VAL A 148 8.12 8.85 -2.63
C VAL A 148 8.46 8.15 -3.94
N ALA A 149 8.07 8.74 -5.06
CA ALA A 149 8.54 8.30 -6.37
C ALA A 149 10.06 8.47 -6.45
N CYS A 150 10.74 7.44 -6.94
CA CYS A 150 12.18 7.42 -7.14
C CYS A 150 12.50 7.06 -8.60
N LEU A 151 13.33 7.87 -9.26
CA LEU A 151 13.96 7.48 -10.50
C LEU A 151 15.09 6.50 -10.17
N VAL A 152 15.20 5.43 -10.92
CA VAL A 152 16.27 4.44 -10.79
C VAL A 152 16.93 4.27 -12.15
N ASP A 153 18.24 4.46 -12.19
CA ASP A 153 19.07 4.26 -13.37
C ASP A 153 20.51 3.87 -12.98
N ALA A 154 21.47 3.99 -13.86
CA ALA A 154 22.89 3.71 -13.59
C ALA A 154 23.49 4.55 -12.45
N ASN A 155 22.86 5.67 -12.06
CA ASN A 155 23.28 6.49 -10.93
C ASN A 155 22.67 6.01 -9.59
N GLY A 156 21.89 4.95 -9.61
CA GLY A 156 21.22 4.40 -8.43
C GLY A 156 19.80 4.93 -8.23
N ILE A 157 19.36 4.99 -6.97
CA ILE A 157 18.01 5.40 -6.58
C ILE A 157 18.00 6.89 -6.27
N GLN A 158 17.18 7.63 -6.99
CA GLN A 158 17.09 9.10 -6.93
C GLN A 158 15.67 9.50 -6.51
N PRO A 159 15.44 9.79 -5.22
CA PRO A 159 14.13 10.21 -4.72
C PRO A 159 13.71 11.56 -5.32
N THR A 160 12.43 11.69 -5.63
CA THR A 160 11.86 12.94 -6.14
C THR A 160 11.31 13.81 -5.01
N LYS A 161 11.46 15.12 -5.15
CA LYS A 161 10.86 16.08 -4.22
C LYS A 161 9.35 16.16 -4.45
N VAL A 162 8.58 16.00 -3.36
CA VAL A 162 7.11 16.14 -3.33
C VAL A 162 6.71 17.57 -2.99
N GLY A 163 7.47 18.25 -2.11
CA GLY A 163 7.13 19.56 -1.59
C GLY A 163 6.22 19.50 -0.38
N THR A 164 5.29 20.45 -0.26
CA THR A 164 4.40 20.56 0.89
C THR A 164 3.11 19.75 0.71
N LEU A 165 2.84 18.85 1.63
CA LEU A 165 1.57 18.11 1.67
C LEU A 165 0.43 18.99 2.23
N PRO A 166 -0.84 18.69 1.89
CA PRO A 166 -1.99 19.24 2.60
C PRO A 166 -1.84 19.03 4.11
N SER A 167 -2.10 20.09 4.90
CA SER A 167 -1.81 20.10 6.33
C SER A 167 -2.52 19.00 7.12
N HIS A 168 -3.75 18.64 6.74
CA HIS A 168 -4.50 17.56 7.38
C HIS A 168 -3.90 16.17 7.12
N LEU A 169 -3.30 15.96 5.94
CA LEU A 169 -2.59 14.71 5.63
C LEU A 169 -1.26 14.64 6.37
N ALA A 170 -0.50 15.74 6.39
CA ALA A 170 0.75 15.80 7.15
C ALA A 170 0.51 15.57 8.65
N ALA A 171 -0.55 16.15 9.22
CA ALA A 171 -0.93 15.92 10.62
C ALA A 171 -1.27 14.45 10.90
N LEU A 172 -1.97 13.77 9.98
CA LEU A 172 -2.28 12.35 10.12
C LEU A 172 -1.00 11.51 10.05
N MET A 173 -0.13 11.77 9.08
CA MET A 173 1.16 11.06 8.93
C MET A 173 2.06 11.28 10.15
N GLN A 174 2.05 12.48 10.72
CA GLN A 174 2.83 12.81 11.92
C GLN A 174 2.50 11.92 13.11
N THR A 175 1.24 11.47 13.25
CA THR A 175 0.85 10.57 14.34
C THR A 175 1.60 9.24 14.28
N ASN A 176 1.81 8.71 13.07
CA ASN A 176 2.56 7.47 12.86
C ASN A 176 4.08 7.69 12.99
N ILE A 177 4.60 8.81 12.50
CA ILE A 177 6.02 9.17 12.64
C ILE A 177 6.39 9.25 14.13
N ASN A 178 5.54 9.87 14.96
CA ASN A 178 5.79 10.01 16.39
C ASN A 178 5.86 8.68 17.16
N VAL A 179 5.32 7.61 16.62
CA VAL A 179 5.37 6.27 17.24
C VAL A 179 6.67 5.53 16.86
N GLN A 180 7.34 5.95 15.82
CA GLN A 180 8.54 5.30 15.29
C GLN A 180 9.85 5.86 15.85
N THR A 181 9.80 6.92 16.64
CA THR A 181 11.00 7.62 17.21
C THR A 181 11.35 7.19 18.63
#